data_03b90cb05d8a4c360aa9e98a66ae9bbb
#
_entry.id   03b90cb05d8a4c360aa9e98a66ae9bbb
#
_cell.length_a   1.000
_cell.length_b   1.000
_cell.length_c   1.000
_cell.angle_alpha   90.00
_cell.angle_beta   90.00
_cell.angle_gamma   90.00
#
_symmetry.space_group_name_H-M   'P 1'
#
loop_
_entity.id
_entity.type
_entity.pdbx_description
1 polymer ?
#
loop_
_entity_poly.entity_id
_entity_poly.type
_entity_poly.pdbx_seq_one_letter_code
_entity_poly.pdbx_strand_id
1 'polypeptide(L)'
;MPVTKVKLTICGSSYIVSTTDSEEYVNQLAERLDNDMTEIMTQNPSASVAASAVISALSYLDELNKNASSTDNMRAQIKDYLEDAAKAKLDAENARRQVEKLTAEMEALKAKQAAAEAEPVGEETPANEESNEQ
;
A
#
# COMPACT_ATOMS: atom_id res chain seq x y z
N MET A 1 -25.75 20.95 -15.58
CA MET A 1 -24.53 21.78 -15.48
C MET A 1 -24.56 22.83 -16.58
N PRO A 2 -24.36 24.11 -16.30
CA PRO A 2 -24.31 25.11 -17.33
C PRO A 2 -23.09 24.88 -18.24
N VAL A 3 -23.32 24.89 -19.54
CA VAL A 3 -22.25 24.81 -20.53
C VAL A 3 -21.69 26.21 -20.75
N THR A 4 -20.40 26.36 -20.51
CA THR A 4 -19.68 27.62 -20.70
C THR A 4 -18.91 27.58 -22.02
N LYS A 5 -18.86 28.70 -22.73
CA LYS A 5 -18.05 28.85 -23.95
C LYS A 5 -16.74 29.51 -23.60
N VAL A 6 -15.64 28.82 -23.83
CA VAL A 6 -14.28 29.31 -23.57
C VAL A 6 -13.59 29.58 -24.89
N LYS A 7 -12.97 30.76 -25.04
CA LYS A 7 -12.15 31.12 -26.20
C LYS A 7 -10.70 30.77 -25.93
N LEU A 8 -10.12 29.91 -26.74
CA LEU A 8 -8.75 29.45 -26.64
C LEU A 8 -7.93 29.96 -27.81
N THR A 9 -6.66 30.18 -27.60
CA THR A 9 -5.70 30.50 -28.66
C THR A 9 -4.63 29.41 -28.70
N ILE A 10 -4.51 28.72 -29.83
CA ILE A 10 -3.54 27.63 -30.03
C ILE A 10 -2.85 27.84 -31.36
N CYS A 11 -1.51 27.88 -31.39
CA CYS A 11 -0.69 28.16 -32.57
C CYS A 11 -1.17 29.41 -33.35
N GLY A 12 -1.53 30.47 -32.63
CA GLY A 12 -1.99 31.75 -33.21
C GLY A 12 -3.43 31.72 -33.72
N SER A 13 -4.16 30.62 -33.67
CA SER A 13 -5.55 30.51 -34.08
C SER A 13 -6.49 30.48 -32.87
N SER A 14 -7.64 31.14 -32.99
CA SER A 14 -8.65 31.20 -31.95
C SER A 14 -9.71 30.09 -32.14
N TYR A 15 -10.02 29.39 -31.06
CA TYR A 15 -11.02 28.35 -31.01
C TYR A 15 -12.03 28.63 -29.90
N ILE A 16 -13.31 28.27 -30.13
CA ILE A 16 -14.34 28.38 -29.11
C ILE A 16 -14.76 26.98 -28.75
N VAL A 17 -14.56 26.58 -27.49
CA VAL A 17 -14.93 25.27 -26.96
C VAL A 17 -16.07 25.44 -25.97
N SER A 18 -17.10 24.61 -26.11
CA SER A 18 -18.18 24.51 -25.14
C SER A 18 -17.88 23.39 -24.16
N THR A 19 -17.83 23.71 -22.87
CA THR A 19 -17.46 22.78 -21.83
C THR A 19 -18.30 22.96 -20.57
N THR A 20 -18.37 21.93 -19.75
CA THR A 20 -18.91 21.97 -18.38
C THR A 20 -17.83 22.18 -17.32
N ASP A 21 -16.56 22.10 -17.74
CA ASP A 21 -15.41 22.31 -16.87
C ASP A 21 -15.15 23.80 -16.62
N SER A 22 -14.28 24.09 -15.66
CA SER A 22 -13.89 25.47 -15.38
C SER A 22 -13.07 26.07 -16.54
N GLU A 23 -13.26 27.36 -16.80
CA GLU A 23 -12.50 28.10 -17.79
C GLU A 23 -10.98 28.01 -17.55
N GLU A 24 -10.58 28.11 -16.29
CA GLU A 24 -9.18 28.00 -15.89
C GLU A 24 -8.55 26.65 -16.28
N TYR A 25 -9.26 25.55 -16.02
CA TYR A 25 -8.80 24.21 -16.40
C TYR A 25 -8.64 24.06 -17.91
N VAL A 26 -9.62 24.53 -18.67
CA VAL A 26 -9.56 24.44 -20.14
C VAL A 26 -8.46 25.32 -20.73
N ASN A 27 -8.21 26.49 -20.13
CA ASN A 27 -7.09 27.33 -20.53
C ASN A 27 -5.74 26.68 -20.26
N GLN A 28 -5.56 25.99 -19.12
CA GLN A 28 -4.35 25.22 -18.82
C GLN A 28 -4.11 24.09 -19.84
N LEU A 29 -5.18 23.39 -20.26
CA LEU A 29 -5.07 22.38 -21.31
C LEU A 29 -4.67 22.96 -22.65
N ALA A 30 -5.23 24.13 -23.00
CA ALA A 30 -4.90 24.82 -24.24
C ALA A 30 -3.46 25.31 -24.25
N GLU A 31 -2.97 25.86 -23.13
CA GLU A 31 -1.59 26.31 -22.97
C GLU A 31 -0.60 25.13 -23.12
N ARG A 32 -0.90 24.00 -22.49
CA ARG A 32 -0.08 22.77 -22.65
C ARG A 32 -0.04 22.33 -24.10
N LEU A 33 -1.18 22.25 -24.76
CA LEU A 33 -1.26 21.85 -26.17
C LEU A 33 -0.51 22.82 -27.08
N ASP A 34 -0.65 24.14 -26.85
CA ASP A 34 0.06 25.17 -27.61
C ASP A 34 1.58 25.03 -27.49
N ASN A 35 2.09 24.80 -26.29
CA ASN A 35 3.50 24.57 -26.02
C ASN A 35 4.00 23.28 -26.71
N ASP A 36 3.30 22.18 -26.59
CA ASP A 36 3.72 20.90 -27.17
C ASP A 36 3.71 20.95 -28.71
N MET A 37 2.70 21.58 -29.30
CA MET A 37 2.64 21.78 -30.76
C MET A 37 3.72 22.75 -31.26
N THR A 38 4.01 23.81 -30.52
CA THR A 38 5.08 24.79 -30.85
C THR A 38 6.44 24.10 -30.77
N GLU A 39 6.69 23.26 -29.79
CA GLU A 39 7.91 22.45 -29.68
C GLU A 39 8.10 21.54 -30.90
N ILE A 40 7.06 20.82 -31.32
CA ILE A 40 7.10 19.94 -32.50
C ILE A 40 7.42 20.73 -33.76
N MET A 41 6.81 21.93 -33.95
CA MET A 41 7.09 22.79 -35.10
C MET A 41 8.49 23.40 -35.06
N THR A 42 9.04 23.63 -33.85
CA THR A 42 10.41 24.13 -33.68
C THR A 42 11.43 23.05 -34.03
N GLN A 43 11.19 21.81 -33.61
CA GLN A 43 12.06 20.67 -33.92
C GLN A 43 11.95 20.25 -35.39
N ASN A 44 10.79 20.44 -35.99
CA ASN A 44 10.53 20.11 -37.39
C ASN A 44 9.86 21.28 -38.13
N PRO A 45 10.66 22.22 -38.68
CA PRO A 45 10.14 23.43 -39.34
C PRO A 45 9.23 23.18 -40.56
N SER A 46 9.25 21.94 -41.10
CA SER A 46 8.37 21.53 -42.19
C SER A 46 7.01 21.00 -41.73
N ALA A 47 6.83 20.82 -40.42
CA ALA A 47 5.58 20.34 -39.87
C ALA A 47 4.49 21.41 -39.94
N SER A 48 3.35 21.08 -40.49
CA SER A 48 2.17 21.97 -40.45
C SER A 48 1.53 21.94 -39.05
N VAL A 49 0.72 22.95 -38.74
CA VAL A 49 -0.08 22.99 -37.52
C VAL A 49 -0.95 21.71 -37.37
N ALA A 50 -1.54 21.23 -38.46
CA ALA A 50 -2.33 20.00 -38.45
C ALA A 50 -1.46 18.78 -38.13
N ALA A 51 -0.26 18.67 -38.71
CA ALA A 51 0.65 17.57 -38.41
C ALA A 51 1.11 17.60 -36.95
N SER A 52 1.42 18.78 -36.41
CA SER A 52 1.79 18.95 -35.00
C SER A 52 0.66 18.55 -34.05
N ALA A 53 -0.58 18.91 -34.39
CA ALA A 53 -1.77 18.49 -33.62
C ALA A 53 -1.95 16.98 -33.60
N VAL A 54 -1.77 16.30 -34.75
CA VAL A 54 -1.88 14.83 -34.84
C VAL A 54 -0.79 14.15 -33.99
N ILE A 55 0.45 14.65 -34.05
CA ILE A 55 1.56 14.11 -33.27
C ILE A 55 1.30 14.31 -31.77
N SER A 56 0.86 15.50 -31.34
CA SER A 56 0.49 15.78 -29.95
C SER A 56 -0.64 14.86 -29.47
N ALA A 57 -1.67 14.67 -30.28
CA ALA A 57 -2.77 13.77 -29.96
C ALA A 57 -2.31 12.32 -29.79
N LEU A 58 -1.41 11.82 -30.64
CA LEU A 58 -0.83 10.48 -30.49
C LEU A 58 0.01 10.36 -29.22
N SER A 59 0.79 11.38 -28.89
CA SER A 59 1.58 11.40 -27.65
C SER A 59 0.68 11.34 -26.42
N TYR A 60 -0.40 12.10 -26.38
CA TYR A 60 -1.35 12.06 -25.27
C TYR A 60 -2.07 10.73 -25.14
N LEU A 61 -2.44 10.09 -26.26
CA LEU A 61 -3.03 8.75 -26.23
C LEU A 61 -2.04 7.71 -25.71
N ASP A 62 -0.76 7.81 -26.06
CA ASP A 62 0.29 6.94 -25.56
C ASP A 62 0.51 7.14 -24.04
N GLU A 63 0.59 8.39 -23.59
CA GLU A 63 0.67 8.71 -22.16
C GLU A 63 -0.55 8.17 -21.39
N LEU A 64 -1.75 8.35 -21.94
CA LEU A 64 -2.98 7.86 -21.32
C LEU A 64 -2.95 6.34 -21.15
N ASN A 65 -2.54 5.61 -22.19
CA ASN A 65 -2.46 4.15 -22.16
C ASN A 65 -1.38 3.67 -21.16
N LYS A 66 -0.23 4.31 -21.13
CA LYS A 66 0.84 3.99 -20.18
C LYS A 66 0.41 4.26 -18.73
N ASN A 67 -0.27 5.38 -18.50
CA ASN A 67 -0.79 5.72 -17.17
C ASN A 67 -1.89 4.75 -16.73
N ALA A 68 -2.78 4.33 -17.63
CA ALA A 68 -3.79 3.33 -17.33
C ALA A 68 -3.16 2.00 -16.92
N SER A 69 -2.17 1.51 -17.69
CA SER A 69 -1.43 0.29 -17.36
C SER A 69 -0.67 0.40 -16.04
N SER A 70 -0.03 1.54 -15.78
CA SER A 70 0.66 1.80 -14.51
C SER A 70 -0.32 1.79 -13.33
N THR A 71 -1.49 2.39 -13.50
CA THR A 71 -2.54 2.41 -12.47
C THR A 71 -3.04 1.00 -12.16
N ASP A 72 -3.25 0.17 -13.17
CA ASP A 72 -3.69 -1.21 -12.97
C ASP A 72 -2.62 -2.06 -12.26
N ASN A 73 -1.34 -1.86 -12.61
CA ASN A 73 -0.22 -2.48 -11.90
C ASN A 73 -0.16 -2.04 -10.43
N MET A 74 -0.36 -0.75 -10.15
CA MET A 74 -0.40 -0.23 -8.78
C MET A 74 -1.58 -0.82 -7.99
N ARG A 75 -2.76 -0.94 -8.60
CA ARG A 75 -3.92 -1.58 -7.97
C ARG A 75 -3.67 -3.04 -7.63
N ALA A 76 -3.01 -3.78 -8.53
CA ALA A 76 -2.62 -5.17 -8.28
C ALA A 76 -1.64 -5.25 -7.10
N GLN A 77 -0.61 -4.41 -7.08
CA GLN A 77 0.34 -4.35 -5.96
C GLN A 77 -0.32 -3.99 -4.63
N ILE A 78 -1.23 -3.02 -4.62
CA ILE A 78 -1.98 -2.66 -3.40
C ILE A 78 -2.80 -3.86 -2.91
N LYS A 79 -3.44 -4.60 -3.81
CA LYS A 79 -4.18 -5.81 -3.45
C LYS A 79 -3.26 -6.85 -2.81
N ASP A 80 -2.11 -7.12 -3.42
CA ASP A 80 -1.12 -8.07 -2.90
C ASP A 80 -0.62 -7.64 -1.51
N TYR A 81 -0.30 -6.35 -1.31
CA TYR A 81 0.09 -5.82 0.00
C TYR A 81 -1.01 -5.96 1.05
N LEU A 82 -2.27 -5.75 0.67
CA LEU A 82 -3.40 -5.93 1.59
C LEU A 82 -3.58 -7.40 2.00
N GLU A 83 -3.42 -8.34 1.05
CA GLU A 83 -3.47 -9.77 1.32
C GLU A 83 -2.33 -10.20 2.25
N ASP A 84 -1.10 -9.74 1.98
CA ASP A 84 0.07 -10.00 2.82
C ASP A 84 -0.08 -9.40 4.23
N ALA A 85 -0.58 -8.18 4.34
CA ALA A 85 -0.84 -7.54 5.62
C ALA A 85 -1.91 -8.29 6.43
N ALA A 86 -2.97 -8.74 5.79
CA ALA A 86 -4.02 -9.53 6.43
C ALA A 86 -3.48 -10.88 6.94
N LYS A 87 -2.65 -11.55 6.14
CA LYS A 87 -2.00 -12.80 6.51
C LYS A 87 -1.03 -12.59 7.68
N ALA A 88 -0.17 -11.58 7.62
CA ALA A 88 0.76 -11.26 8.69
C ALA A 88 0.03 -10.93 10.01
N LYS A 89 -1.10 -10.23 9.94
CA LYS A 89 -1.93 -9.97 11.12
C LYS A 89 -2.50 -11.25 11.73
N LEU A 90 -2.99 -12.16 10.89
CA LEU A 90 -3.50 -13.45 11.34
C LEU A 90 -2.39 -14.29 11.98
N ASP A 91 -1.22 -14.34 11.37
CA ASP A 91 -0.06 -15.06 11.88
C ASP A 91 0.41 -14.49 13.23
N ALA A 92 0.44 -13.16 13.35
CA ALA A 92 0.76 -12.50 14.61
C ALA A 92 -0.27 -12.80 15.72
N GLU A 93 -1.56 -12.85 15.40
CA GLU A 93 -2.61 -13.19 16.35
C GLU A 93 -2.49 -14.65 16.79
N ASN A 94 -2.24 -15.58 15.87
CA ASN A 94 -2.01 -16.99 16.17
C ASN A 94 -0.76 -17.18 17.06
N ALA A 95 0.32 -16.47 16.76
CA ALA A 95 1.53 -16.50 17.58
C ALA A 95 1.28 -15.97 19.00
N ARG A 96 0.52 -14.88 19.16
CA ARG A 96 0.12 -14.38 20.48
C ARG A 96 -0.68 -15.41 21.27
N ARG A 97 -1.66 -16.07 20.65
CA ARG A 97 -2.45 -17.12 21.30
C ARG A 97 -1.58 -18.30 21.73
N GLN A 98 -0.59 -18.68 20.93
CA GLN A 98 0.37 -19.71 21.29
C GLN A 98 1.24 -19.30 22.47
N VAL A 99 1.72 -18.07 22.51
CA VAL A 99 2.51 -17.53 23.62
C VAL A 99 1.67 -17.52 24.91
N GLU A 100 0.43 -17.06 24.88
CA GLU A 100 -0.48 -17.08 26.02
C GLU A 100 -0.68 -18.49 26.55
N LYS A 101 -0.93 -19.45 25.65
CA LYS A 101 -1.11 -20.85 26.02
C LYS A 101 0.15 -21.45 26.69
N LEU A 102 1.31 -21.25 26.07
CA LEU A 102 2.57 -21.72 26.60
C LEU A 102 2.93 -21.06 27.94
N THR A 103 2.63 -19.77 28.10
CA THR A 103 2.83 -19.06 29.38
C THR A 103 1.95 -19.65 30.48
N ALA A 104 0.69 -19.91 30.18
CA ALA A 104 -0.24 -20.54 31.13
C ALA A 104 0.21 -21.97 31.50
N GLU A 105 0.68 -22.77 30.54
CA GLU A 105 1.23 -24.08 30.76
C GLU A 105 2.50 -24.03 31.64
N MET A 106 3.39 -23.09 31.38
CA MET A 106 4.58 -22.85 32.19
C MET A 106 4.25 -22.47 33.65
N GLU A 107 3.29 -21.56 33.84
CA GLU A 107 2.84 -21.19 35.19
C GLU A 107 2.21 -22.35 35.92
N ALA A 108 1.39 -23.18 35.24
CA ALA A 108 0.83 -24.36 35.83
C ALA A 108 1.89 -25.41 36.21
N LEU A 109 2.92 -25.59 35.38
CA LEU A 109 4.04 -26.51 35.70
C LEU A 109 4.88 -25.97 36.85
N LYS A 110 5.17 -24.68 36.91
CA LYS A 110 5.87 -24.06 38.05
C LYS A 110 5.09 -24.22 39.34
N ALA A 111 3.77 -24.01 39.30
CA ALA A 111 2.91 -24.22 40.48
C ALA A 111 2.92 -25.68 40.96
N LYS A 112 2.88 -26.66 40.05
CA LYS A 112 3.00 -28.08 40.38
C LYS A 112 4.36 -28.44 40.97
N GLN A 113 5.43 -27.88 40.43
CA GLN A 113 6.78 -28.10 40.92
C GLN A 113 6.98 -27.49 42.32
N ALA A 114 6.49 -26.27 42.55
CA ALA A 114 6.52 -25.65 43.86
C ALA A 114 5.69 -26.43 44.90
N ALA A 115 4.54 -26.99 44.50
CA ALA A 115 3.73 -27.86 45.39
C ALA A 115 4.44 -29.17 45.70
N ALA A 116 5.18 -29.76 44.76
CA ALA A 116 5.96 -30.96 44.98
C ALA A 116 7.15 -30.76 45.89
N GLU A 117 7.81 -29.59 45.82
CA GLU A 117 8.91 -29.21 46.71
C GLU A 117 8.46 -28.80 48.12
N ALA A 118 7.20 -28.43 48.29
CA ALA A 118 6.60 -28.08 49.56
C ALA A 118 6.03 -29.27 50.35
N GLU A 119 5.98 -30.50 49.79
CA GLU A 119 5.68 -31.69 50.57
C GLU A 119 6.82 -32.01 51.56
N PRO A 120 6.56 -32.06 52.87
CA PRO A 120 7.60 -32.42 53.83
C PRO A 120 8.06 -33.84 53.57
N VAL A 121 9.36 -34.01 53.33
CA VAL A 121 10.03 -35.29 53.38
C VAL A 121 9.73 -35.89 54.76
N GLY A 122 8.99 -36.95 54.82
CA GLY A 122 8.65 -37.62 56.07
C GLY A 122 9.92 -37.93 56.81
N GLU A 123 9.98 -37.45 58.02
CA GLU A 123 11.03 -37.71 59.00
C GLU A 123 11.10 -39.20 59.24
N GLU A 124 12.04 -39.90 58.62
CA GLU A 124 12.48 -41.18 59.10
C GLU A 124 13.28 -40.94 60.36
N THR A 125 12.63 -41.15 61.52
CA THR A 125 13.31 -41.28 62.78
C THR A 125 14.12 -42.58 62.77
N PRO A 126 15.43 -42.57 62.94
CA PRO A 126 16.18 -43.79 63.18
C PRO A 126 15.81 -44.30 64.59
N ALA A 127 15.22 -45.47 64.63
CA ALA A 127 15.02 -46.21 65.84
C ALA A 127 16.39 -46.59 66.39
N ASN A 128 16.73 -45.98 67.51
CA ASN A 128 17.85 -46.38 68.35
C ASN A 128 17.49 -47.69 69.07
N GLU A 129 18.12 -48.76 68.73
CA GLU A 129 18.15 -49.91 69.56
C GLU A 129 19.46 -50.00 70.34
N GLU A 130 19.39 -49.50 71.52
CA GLU A 130 20.21 -49.99 72.59
C GLU A 130 19.87 -51.41 72.91
N SER A 131 20.81 -52.25 72.97
CA SER A 131 20.83 -53.41 73.91
C SER A 131 22.31 -53.77 74.10
N ASN A 132 22.86 -53.39 75.11
CA ASN A 132 22.94 -53.92 76.44
C ASN A 132 23.45 -55.33 76.50
N GLU A 133 24.62 -55.48 77.22
CA GLU A 133 25.05 -56.48 78.16
C GLU A 133 25.29 -57.88 77.63
N GLN A 134 26.35 -58.42 77.77
CA GLN A 134 27.32 -58.80 78.89
C GLN A 134 28.58 -59.42 78.30
#